data_023a1ea77544c99bb4f2396026e2889e
#
_entry.id   023a1ea77544c99bb4f2396026e2889e
#
_cell.length_a   1.000
_cell.length_b   1.000
_cell.length_c   1.000
_cell.angle_alpha   90.00
_cell.angle_beta   90.00
_cell.angle_gamma   90.00
#
_symmetry.space_group_name_H-M   'P 1'
#
loop_
_entity.id
_entity.type
_entity.pdbx_description
1 polymer ?
#
loop_
_entity_poly.entity_id
_entity_poly.type
_entity_poly.pdbx_seq_one_letter_code
_entity_poly.pdbx_strand_id
1 'polypeptide(L)'
;MRLGFATIWLAALLLTVAPWPPLRAATTERVVVDRYTGLAIDGFDPVAYFTDREARMGAADYEASASGAIWRFCNAANMAAFVANPEIYGPQFGGYDPVGIARGVPVQGNPLVWLVSGQRLFLFDREESRAAFSADPERYLKQARQQWPAVQATLAE
;
A
#
# COMPACT_ATOMS: atom_id res chain seq x y z
N MET A 1 -82.68 -0.57 -18.12
CA MET A 1 -81.70 -1.51 -17.59
C MET A 1 -80.38 -1.26 -18.34
N ARG A 2 -79.47 -0.46 -17.78
CA ARG A 2 -78.14 -0.14 -18.39
C ARG A 2 -77.04 -0.73 -17.53
N LEU A 3 -76.38 -1.76 -18.05
CA LEU A 3 -75.23 -2.35 -17.43
C LEU A 3 -74.00 -1.49 -17.72
N GLY A 4 -73.37 -0.91 -16.68
CA GLY A 4 -72.08 -0.20 -16.77
C GLY A 4 -70.94 -1.18 -16.68
N PHE A 5 -70.10 -1.25 -17.68
CA PHE A 5 -68.83 -1.97 -17.65
C PHE A 5 -67.78 -1.13 -16.93
N ALA A 6 -67.34 -1.54 -15.78
CA ALA A 6 -66.20 -0.94 -15.08
C ALA A 6 -64.90 -1.52 -15.66
N THR A 7 -64.11 -0.69 -16.35
CA THR A 7 -62.79 -1.05 -16.87
C THR A 7 -61.78 -0.90 -15.75
N ILE A 8 -61.21 -2.01 -15.27
CA ILE A 8 -60.14 -2.02 -14.29
C ILE A 8 -58.83 -1.85 -15.05
N TRP A 9 -58.16 -0.72 -14.85
CA TRP A 9 -56.78 -0.48 -15.32
C TRP A 9 -55.80 -1.10 -14.34
N LEU A 10 -55.13 -2.18 -14.77
CA LEU A 10 -54.01 -2.79 -14.01
C LEU A 10 -52.75 -1.96 -14.37
N ALA A 11 -52.30 -1.13 -13.44
CA ALA A 11 -51.03 -0.44 -13.56
C ALA A 11 -49.88 -1.43 -13.21
N ALA A 12 -49.16 -1.91 -14.22
CA ALA A 12 -47.98 -2.71 -14.04
C ALA A 12 -46.82 -1.81 -13.58
N LEU A 13 -46.45 -1.95 -12.31
CA LEU A 13 -45.31 -1.25 -11.74
C LEU A 13 -44.01 -1.97 -12.22
N LEU A 14 -43.35 -1.43 -13.23
CA LEU A 14 -42.03 -1.89 -13.70
C LEU A 14 -40.98 -1.45 -12.68
N LEU A 15 -40.58 -2.36 -11.79
CA LEU A 15 -39.40 -2.16 -10.95
C LEU A 15 -38.14 -2.22 -11.87
N THR A 16 -37.58 -1.08 -12.18
CA THR A 16 -36.26 -0.99 -12.82
C THR A 16 -35.19 -1.31 -11.76
N VAL A 17 -34.67 -2.53 -11.80
CA VAL A 17 -33.48 -2.91 -11.02
C VAL A 17 -32.29 -2.22 -11.68
N ALA A 18 -31.81 -1.13 -11.07
CA ALA A 18 -30.59 -0.50 -11.49
C ALA A 18 -29.41 -1.47 -11.25
N PRO A 19 -28.55 -1.71 -12.25
CA PRO A 19 -27.37 -2.54 -12.03
C PRO A 19 -26.46 -1.84 -11.01
N TRP A 20 -26.23 -2.49 -9.87
CA TRP A 20 -25.20 -2.04 -8.93
C TRP A 20 -23.85 -2.12 -9.63
N PRO A 21 -23.03 -1.05 -9.55
CA PRO A 21 -21.67 -1.14 -10.06
C PRO A 21 -20.97 -2.29 -9.33
N PRO A 22 -20.18 -3.10 -10.05
CA PRO A 22 -19.40 -4.15 -9.39
C PRO A 22 -18.52 -3.48 -8.34
N LEU A 23 -18.62 -3.93 -7.08
CA LEU A 23 -17.62 -3.64 -6.06
C LEU A 23 -16.31 -4.22 -6.58
N ARG A 24 -15.48 -3.38 -7.18
CA ARG A 24 -14.09 -3.72 -7.42
C ARG A 24 -13.47 -3.83 -6.03
N ALA A 25 -13.16 -5.04 -5.61
CA ALA A 25 -12.20 -5.25 -4.54
C ALA A 25 -10.89 -4.67 -5.05
N ALA A 26 -10.57 -3.46 -4.61
CA ALA A 26 -9.24 -2.91 -4.81
C ALA A 26 -8.30 -3.76 -3.97
N THR A 27 -7.69 -4.77 -4.57
CA THR A 27 -6.50 -5.40 -4.03
C THR A 27 -5.39 -4.37 -4.17
N THR A 28 -5.33 -3.48 -3.18
CA THR A 28 -4.35 -2.41 -3.14
C THR A 28 -3.04 -3.01 -2.66
N GLU A 29 -2.20 -3.45 -3.56
CA GLU A 29 -0.77 -3.64 -3.29
C GLU A 29 -0.10 -2.28 -3.11
N ARG A 30 -0.65 -1.44 -2.24
CA ARG A 30 -0.05 -0.15 -1.87
C ARG A 30 1.23 -0.33 -1.07
N VAL A 31 1.46 -1.54 -0.58
CA VAL A 31 2.63 -1.95 0.17
C VAL A 31 3.20 -3.18 -0.51
N VAL A 32 4.51 -3.22 -0.66
CA VAL A 32 5.22 -4.41 -1.14
C VAL A 32 5.01 -5.54 -0.13
N VAL A 33 4.41 -6.61 -0.59
CA VAL A 33 4.14 -7.81 0.22
C VAL A 33 4.72 -9.04 -0.46
N ASP A 34 5.20 -9.97 0.34
CA ASP A 34 5.51 -11.30 -0.12
C ASP A 34 4.20 -12.02 -0.51
N ARG A 35 4.12 -12.53 -1.73
CA ARG A 35 2.89 -13.11 -2.31
C ARG A 35 2.44 -14.41 -1.63
N TYR A 36 3.35 -15.10 -0.97
CA TYR A 36 3.06 -16.39 -0.33
C TYR A 36 2.63 -16.20 1.12
N THR A 37 3.22 -15.23 1.81
CA THR A 37 2.98 -15.00 3.24
C THR A 37 2.07 -13.82 3.53
N GLY A 38 1.91 -12.88 2.59
CA GLY A 38 1.19 -11.63 2.79
C GLY A 38 1.93 -10.63 3.72
N LEU A 39 3.20 -10.93 4.04
CA LEU A 39 4.00 -10.09 4.93
C LEU A 39 4.54 -8.86 4.19
N ALA A 40 4.32 -7.70 4.77
CA ALA A 40 4.93 -6.46 4.30
C ALA A 40 6.45 -6.52 4.44
N ILE A 41 7.15 -5.98 3.44
CA ILE A 41 8.62 -5.90 3.41
C ILE A 41 9.30 -7.20 3.89
N ASP A 42 8.83 -8.34 3.36
CA ASP A 42 9.34 -9.69 3.65
C ASP A 42 9.39 -10.05 5.16
N GLY A 43 8.56 -9.40 5.98
CA GLY A 43 8.49 -9.63 7.42
C GLY A 43 9.56 -8.93 8.25
N PHE A 44 10.31 -7.99 7.68
CA PHE A 44 11.21 -7.13 8.44
C PHE A 44 10.44 -6.12 9.29
N ASP A 45 11.01 -5.77 10.46
CA ASP A 45 10.43 -4.79 11.39
C ASP A 45 10.67 -3.37 10.88
N PRO A 46 9.63 -2.60 10.48
CA PRO A 46 9.81 -1.25 9.96
C PRO A 46 10.32 -0.25 11.00
N VAL A 47 10.13 -0.51 12.30
CA VAL A 47 10.59 0.37 13.39
C VAL A 47 12.06 0.18 13.66
N ALA A 48 12.60 -1.03 13.50
CA ALA A 48 14.00 -1.35 13.76
C ALA A 48 14.97 -0.52 12.91
N TYR A 49 14.61 -0.13 11.69
CA TYR A 49 15.43 0.76 10.86
C TYR A 49 15.69 2.12 11.52
N PHE A 50 14.76 2.59 12.36
CA PHE A 50 14.89 3.88 13.08
C PHE A 50 15.55 3.71 14.44
N THR A 51 15.15 2.69 15.18
CA THR A 51 15.62 2.48 16.57
C THR A 51 16.98 1.81 16.63
N ASP A 52 17.16 0.74 15.86
CA ASP A 52 18.36 -0.10 15.90
C ASP A 52 19.34 0.24 14.76
N ARG A 53 18.86 0.99 13.75
CA ARG A 53 19.59 1.28 12.50
C ARG A 53 20.02 0.00 11.78
N GLU A 54 19.14 -0.96 11.79
CA GLU A 54 19.38 -2.29 11.23
C GLU A 54 18.10 -2.86 10.61
N ALA A 55 18.25 -3.62 9.53
CA ALA A 55 17.20 -4.45 8.98
C ALA A 55 17.05 -5.71 9.83
N ARG A 56 15.98 -5.80 10.63
CA ARG A 56 15.74 -6.94 11.54
C ARG A 56 14.45 -7.64 11.20
N MET A 57 14.50 -8.97 11.17
CA MET A 57 13.29 -9.78 11.02
C MET A 57 12.40 -9.64 12.26
N GLY A 58 11.11 -9.40 12.00
CA GLY A 58 10.09 -9.46 13.04
C GLY A 58 9.71 -10.90 13.39
N ALA A 59 9.06 -11.08 14.54
CA ALA A 59 8.56 -12.36 15.03
C ALA A 59 7.04 -12.48 14.81
N ALA A 60 6.55 -13.70 14.61
CA ALA A 60 5.12 -13.98 14.42
C ALA A 60 4.28 -13.63 15.66
N ASP A 61 4.89 -13.57 16.85
CA ASP A 61 4.20 -13.18 18.09
C ASP A 61 3.81 -11.69 18.12
N TYR A 62 4.42 -10.87 17.25
CA TYR A 62 4.21 -9.43 17.17
C TYR A 62 3.80 -9.05 15.75
N GLU A 63 2.53 -9.17 15.45
CA GLU A 63 1.95 -8.83 14.13
C GLU A 63 0.87 -7.76 14.26
N ALA A 64 0.78 -6.89 13.26
CA ALA A 64 -0.31 -5.96 13.09
C ALA A 64 -0.72 -5.84 11.61
N SER A 65 -2.02 -5.64 11.36
CA SER A 65 -2.52 -5.38 10.02
C SER A 65 -2.65 -3.88 9.78
N ALA A 66 -2.03 -3.39 8.72
CA ALA A 66 -2.14 -2.00 8.29
C ALA A 66 -1.99 -1.88 6.77
N SER A 67 -2.75 -0.99 6.15
CA SER A 67 -2.68 -0.71 4.70
C SER A 67 -2.82 -1.95 3.81
N GLY A 68 -3.62 -2.94 4.24
CA GLY A 68 -3.87 -4.17 3.49
C GLY A 68 -2.76 -5.23 3.57
N ALA A 69 -1.76 -5.05 4.44
CA ALA A 69 -0.64 -5.96 4.64
C ALA A 69 -0.50 -6.37 6.10
N ILE A 70 0.19 -7.48 6.34
CA ILE A 70 0.58 -7.96 7.68
C ILE A 70 2.01 -7.52 7.95
N TRP A 71 2.21 -6.79 9.03
CA TRP A 71 3.51 -6.30 9.48
C TRP A 71 4.00 -7.10 10.67
N ARG A 72 5.29 -7.44 10.68
CA ARG A 72 5.97 -8.11 11.80
C ARG A 72 6.93 -7.18 12.51
N PHE A 73 7.07 -7.40 13.82
CA PHE A 73 7.90 -6.58 14.70
C PHE A 73 8.80 -7.45 15.55
N CYS A 74 9.95 -6.90 15.97
CA CYS A 74 10.88 -7.60 16.87
C CYS A 74 10.33 -7.74 18.29
N ASN A 75 9.43 -6.84 18.70
CA ASN A 75 8.89 -6.79 20.05
C ASN A 75 7.58 -5.98 20.11
N ALA A 76 6.88 -6.06 21.25
CA ALA A 76 5.61 -5.38 21.48
C ALA A 76 5.73 -3.83 21.44
N ALA A 77 6.88 -3.26 21.83
CA ALA A 77 7.08 -1.81 21.82
C ALA A 77 7.17 -1.28 20.38
N ASN A 78 7.89 -1.97 19.49
CA ASN A 78 7.96 -1.64 18.08
C ASN A 78 6.58 -1.75 17.42
N MET A 79 5.84 -2.84 17.71
CA MET A 79 4.47 -2.99 17.23
C MET A 79 3.57 -1.84 17.66
N ALA A 80 3.61 -1.46 18.94
CA ALA A 80 2.81 -0.34 19.44
C ALA A 80 3.20 1.00 18.82
N ALA A 81 4.51 1.25 18.63
CA ALA A 81 5.00 2.45 17.96
C ALA A 81 4.51 2.56 16.51
N PHE A 82 4.56 1.45 15.76
CA PHE A 82 4.06 1.41 14.39
C PHE A 82 2.56 1.62 14.32
N VAL A 83 1.79 0.92 15.17
CA VAL A 83 0.31 1.05 15.18
C VAL A 83 -0.13 2.49 15.48
N ALA A 84 0.60 3.18 16.35
CA ALA A 84 0.33 4.57 16.66
C ALA A 84 0.72 5.55 15.53
N ASN A 85 1.73 5.22 14.71
CA ASN A 85 2.30 6.14 13.71
C ASN A 85 2.77 5.37 12.45
N PRO A 86 1.88 4.68 11.73
CA PRO A 86 2.28 3.86 10.58
C PRO A 86 2.85 4.69 9.43
N GLU A 87 2.45 5.96 9.30
CA GLU A 87 2.95 6.88 8.29
C GLU A 87 4.41 7.34 8.53
N ILE A 88 4.90 7.23 9.78
CA ILE A 88 6.29 7.54 10.13
C ILE A 88 7.18 6.35 9.84
N TYR A 89 6.80 5.18 10.35
CA TYR A 89 7.62 3.97 10.30
C TYR A 89 7.47 3.19 9.01
N GLY A 90 6.32 3.27 8.35
CA GLY A 90 6.12 2.62 7.05
C GLY A 90 7.06 3.16 5.97
N PRO A 91 7.55 2.30 5.07
CA PRO A 91 8.42 2.73 4.00
C PRO A 91 7.68 3.66 3.03
N GLN A 92 8.39 4.65 2.51
CA GLN A 92 7.86 5.54 1.49
C GLN A 92 7.52 4.77 0.22
N PHE A 93 6.54 5.23 -0.52
CA PHE A 93 6.03 4.57 -1.73
C PHE A 93 5.65 3.09 -1.51
N GLY A 94 5.17 2.75 -0.31
CA GLY A 94 4.78 1.39 0.03
C GLY A 94 5.91 0.36 0.02
N GLY A 95 7.17 0.80 0.04
CA GLY A 95 8.34 -0.08 -0.05
C GLY A 95 8.85 -0.31 -1.47
N TYR A 96 8.29 0.37 -2.47
CA TYR A 96 8.86 0.39 -3.81
C TYR A 96 10.08 1.32 -3.89
N ASP A 97 11.03 0.98 -4.77
CA ASP A 97 12.24 1.75 -5.02
C ASP A 97 11.90 3.15 -5.57
N PRO A 98 12.25 4.24 -4.87
CA PRO A 98 11.94 5.61 -5.30
C PRO A 98 12.59 6.00 -6.64
N VAL A 99 13.73 5.38 -7.00
CA VAL A 99 14.38 5.60 -8.31
C VAL A 99 13.58 4.94 -9.43
N GLY A 100 13.02 3.76 -9.16
CA GLY A 100 12.07 3.10 -10.05
C GLY A 100 10.79 3.92 -10.23
N ILE A 101 10.19 4.34 -9.11
CA ILE A 101 8.96 5.16 -9.11
C ILE A 101 9.18 6.49 -9.84
N ALA A 102 10.33 7.15 -9.67
CA ALA A 102 10.65 8.38 -10.40
C ALA A 102 10.62 8.22 -11.92
N ARG A 103 10.81 6.99 -12.42
CA ARG A 103 10.71 6.62 -13.84
C ARG A 103 9.33 6.07 -14.23
N GLY A 104 8.38 6.02 -13.29
CA GLY A 104 7.05 5.45 -13.50
C GLY A 104 7.01 3.91 -13.47
N VAL A 105 8.05 3.26 -12.92
CA VAL A 105 8.17 1.80 -12.87
C VAL A 105 8.12 1.31 -11.42
N PRO A 106 7.14 0.48 -11.03
CA PRO A 106 7.05 -0.08 -9.67
C PRO A 106 8.04 -1.25 -9.52
N VAL A 107 9.25 -0.94 -9.07
CA VAL A 107 10.26 -1.94 -8.71
C VAL A 107 10.20 -2.16 -7.21
N GLN A 108 10.04 -3.40 -6.75
CA GLN A 108 10.01 -3.72 -5.33
C GLN A 108 11.36 -3.42 -4.68
N GLY A 109 11.34 -2.77 -3.52
CA GLY A 109 12.52 -2.55 -2.72
C GLY A 109 12.93 -3.82 -1.96
N ASN A 110 14.23 -4.00 -1.78
CA ASN A 110 14.81 -5.03 -0.95
C ASN A 110 14.97 -4.50 0.47
N PRO A 111 14.42 -5.14 1.50
CA PRO A 111 14.52 -4.68 2.89
C PRO A 111 15.96 -4.54 3.41
N LEU A 112 16.92 -5.24 2.80
CA LEU A 112 18.34 -5.15 3.15
C LEU A 112 19.05 -3.96 2.51
N VAL A 113 18.44 -3.32 1.51
CA VAL A 113 19.00 -2.15 0.81
C VAL A 113 18.14 -0.93 1.13
N TRP A 114 18.46 -0.24 2.18
CA TRP A 114 17.63 0.79 2.76
C TRP A 114 18.37 2.09 3.09
N LEU A 115 17.58 3.13 3.33
CA LEU A 115 18.06 4.42 3.83
C LEU A 115 16.96 5.08 4.67
N VAL A 116 17.31 5.55 5.86
CA VAL A 116 16.48 6.50 6.61
C VAL A 116 17.03 7.90 6.37
N SER A 117 16.24 8.74 5.73
CA SER A 117 16.59 10.13 5.43
C SER A 117 15.40 11.04 5.71
N GLY A 118 15.60 12.17 6.38
CA GLY A 118 14.53 13.09 6.76
C GLY A 118 13.43 12.41 7.59
N GLN A 119 13.80 11.49 8.48
CA GLN A 119 12.88 10.67 9.30
C GLN A 119 11.90 9.83 8.45
N ARG A 120 12.32 9.38 7.29
CA ARG A 120 11.53 8.53 6.40
C ARG A 120 12.36 7.34 5.95
N LEU A 121 11.74 6.17 5.90
CA LEU A 121 12.34 4.94 5.42
C LEU A 121 12.14 4.82 3.90
N PHE A 122 13.23 4.53 3.21
CA PHE A 122 13.24 4.20 1.79
C PHE A 122 13.88 2.84 1.61
N LEU A 123 13.27 2.01 0.74
CA LEU A 123 13.81 0.73 0.33
C LEU A 123 14.20 0.81 -1.15
N PHE A 124 15.28 0.16 -1.52
CA PHE A 124 15.80 0.16 -2.89
C PHE A 124 15.94 -1.27 -3.40
N ASP A 125 15.80 -1.49 -4.69
CA ASP A 125 15.97 -2.82 -5.28
C ASP A 125 17.43 -3.30 -5.18
N ARG A 126 18.39 -2.34 -5.25
CA ARG A 126 19.84 -2.60 -5.23
C ARG A 126 20.64 -1.38 -4.80
N GLU A 127 21.92 -1.62 -4.52
CA GLU A 127 22.84 -0.59 -4.02
C GLU A 127 23.03 0.58 -4.98
N GLU A 128 23.02 0.33 -6.30
CA GLU A 128 23.15 1.38 -7.31
C GLU A 128 21.98 2.37 -7.25
N SER A 129 20.76 1.89 -7.04
CA SER A 129 19.58 2.74 -6.84
C SER A 129 19.73 3.58 -5.57
N ARG A 130 20.16 2.98 -4.46
CA ARG A 130 20.42 3.69 -3.21
C ARG A 130 21.49 4.77 -3.38
N ALA A 131 22.59 4.46 -4.06
CA ALA A 131 23.66 5.41 -4.35
C ALA A 131 23.18 6.57 -5.24
N ALA A 132 22.41 6.27 -6.30
CA ALA A 132 21.84 7.29 -7.17
C ALA A 132 20.89 8.22 -6.42
N PHE A 133 20.00 7.66 -5.58
CA PHE A 133 19.10 8.44 -4.74
C PHE A 133 19.87 9.32 -3.75
N SER A 134 20.90 8.77 -3.10
CA SER A 134 21.70 9.50 -2.11
C SER A 134 22.48 10.68 -2.72
N ALA A 135 22.83 10.60 -4.01
CA ALA A 135 23.51 11.67 -4.71
C ALA A 135 22.59 12.89 -5.01
N ASP A 136 21.29 12.67 -5.21
CA ASP A 136 20.31 13.74 -5.50
C ASP A 136 18.91 13.36 -5.01
N PRO A 137 18.69 13.33 -3.67
CA PRO A 137 17.43 12.89 -3.10
C PRO A 137 16.25 13.77 -3.49
N GLU A 138 16.45 15.10 -3.57
CA GLU A 138 15.38 16.04 -3.86
C GLU A 138 14.80 15.83 -5.26
N ARG A 139 15.65 15.61 -6.25
CA ARG A 139 15.24 15.31 -7.61
C ARG A 139 14.41 14.04 -7.68
N TYR A 140 14.92 12.94 -7.10
CA TYR A 140 14.21 11.66 -7.13
C TYR A 140 12.89 11.72 -6.37
N LEU A 141 12.86 12.36 -5.19
CA LEU A 141 11.62 12.53 -4.43
C LEU A 141 10.57 13.37 -5.17
N LYS A 142 10.99 14.45 -5.83
CA LYS A 142 10.10 15.27 -6.65
C LYS A 142 9.48 14.44 -7.78
N GLN A 143 10.31 13.74 -8.54
CA GLN A 143 9.86 12.91 -9.66
C GLN A 143 8.99 11.73 -9.17
N ALA A 144 9.42 11.03 -8.13
CA ALA A 144 8.67 9.90 -7.58
C ALA A 144 7.28 10.33 -7.08
N ARG A 145 7.16 11.45 -6.38
CA ARG A 145 5.87 11.98 -5.93
C ARG A 145 4.94 12.36 -7.09
N GLN A 146 5.49 12.83 -8.21
CA GLN A 146 4.71 13.15 -9.41
C GLN A 146 4.19 11.88 -10.10
N GLN A 147 4.99 10.81 -10.13
CA GLN A 147 4.63 9.55 -10.79
C GLN A 147 3.79 8.63 -9.91
N TRP A 148 3.92 8.73 -8.58
CA TRP A 148 3.32 7.79 -7.65
C TRP A 148 1.81 7.58 -7.82
N PRO A 149 0.96 8.61 -8.01
CA PRO A 149 -0.48 8.39 -8.20
C PRO A 149 -0.80 7.52 -9.43
N ALA A 150 -0.10 7.74 -10.54
CA ALA A 150 -0.28 6.95 -11.76
C ALA A 150 0.22 5.51 -11.57
N VAL A 151 1.37 5.34 -10.92
CA VAL A 151 1.91 4.00 -10.59
C VAL A 151 0.96 3.25 -9.67
N GLN A 152 0.47 3.90 -8.60
CA GLN A 152 -0.50 3.27 -7.69
C GLN A 152 -1.77 2.79 -8.41
N ALA A 153 -2.24 3.53 -9.40
CA ALA A 153 -3.41 3.14 -10.17
C ALA A 153 -3.19 1.84 -10.96
N THR A 154 -1.95 1.56 -11.37
CA THR A 154 -1.59 0.30 -12.05
C THR A 154 -1.44 -0.88 -11.11
N LEU A 155 -1.10 -0.63 -9.83
CA LEU A 155 -0.95 -1.66 -8.80
C LEU A 155 -2.31 -2.14 -8.24
N ALA A 156 -3.37 -1.38 -8.49
CA ALA A 156 -4.72 -1.65 -7.95
C ALA A 156 -5.57 -2.56 -8.85
N GLU A 157 -5.05 -3.07 -9.94
CA GLU A 157 -5.70 -4.04 -10.85
C GLU A 157 -5.20 -5.47 -10.59
#